data_5841e2265b5fc0fd0632c680dc24a9b6
#
_entry.id   5841e2265b5fc0fd0632c680dc24a9b6
#
_cell.length_a   1.000
_cell.length_b   1.000
_cell.length_c   1.000
_cell.angle_alpha   90.00
_cell.angle_beta   90.00
_cell.angle_gamma   90.00
#
_symmetry.space_group_name_H-M   'P 1'
#
loop_
_entity.id
_entity.type
_entity.pdbx_description
1 polymer ?
#
loop_
_entity_poly.entity_id
_entity_poly.type
_entity_poly.pdbx_seq_one_letter_code
_entity_poly.pdbx_strand_id
1 'polypeptide(L)'
;NFALLAIPFFILAGNIMNQGGIAERLINLAKVLGGRLPGSLAHVNIMANMLFGAISGSAVASAAAVGGTMAPMQKKEGYDPAFSAAVNISSCPSGLLIPPSNTLIVFSLVSGGTSIAALFLAGYIPGLLMGLSLMVVTGIIAKRRGYPVSPKPSCAQIWDTTVKALPSLLLVILIMGGIIGGIF
;
A
#
# COMPACT_ATOMS: atom_id res chain seq x y z
N ASN A 1 11.15 17.34 -22.01
CA ASN A 1 9.93 17.24 -21.21
C ASN A 1 10.32 16.85 -19.79
N PHE A 2 10.25 17.81 -18.87
CA PHE A 2 10.67 17.63 -17.46
C PHE A 2 9.91 16.47 -16.78
N ALA A 3 8.62 16.32 -17.07
CA ALA A 3 7.79 15.28 -16.51
C ALA A 3 8.19 13.84 -16.96
N LEU A 4 8.78 13.66 -18.14
CA LEU A 4 9.33 12.36 -18.56
C LEU A 4 10.57 11.96 -17.76
N LEU A 5 11.34 12.93 -17.28
CA LEU A 5 12.48 12.70 -16.39
C LEU A 5 12.05 12.28 -14.98
N ALA A 6 10.87 12.68 -14.53
CA ALA A 6 10.35 12.32 -13.22
C ALA A 6 10.10 10.81 -13.08
N ILE A 7 9.66 10.13 -14.15
CA ILE A 7 9.32 8.70 -14.12
C ILE A 7 10.51 7.83 -13.69
N PRO A 8 11.70 7.89 -14.35
CA PRO A 8 12.84 7.06 -13.94
C PRO A 8 13.34 7.40 -12.53
N PHE A 9 13.26 8.66 -12.09
CA PHE A 9 13.63 9.02 -10.73
C PHE A 9 12.65 8.46 -9.71
N PHE A 10 11.34 8.47 -9.97
CA PHE A 10 10.36 7.84 -9.09
C PHE A 10 10.55 6.32 -9.02
N ILE A 11 10.83 5.65 -10.14
CA ILE A 11 11.12 4.21 -10.17
C ILE A 11 12.39 3.90 -9.37
N LEU A 12 13.45 4.69 -9.56
CA LEU A 12 14.70 4.53 -8.83
C LEU A 12 14.49 4.74 -7.32
N ALA A 13 13.80 5.81 -6.93
CA ALA A 13 13.45 6.09 -5.55
C ALA A 13 12.65 4.93 -4.94
N GLY A 14 11.62 4.44 -5.63
CA GLY A 14 10.81 3.29 -5.20
C GLY A 14 11.65 2.02 -4.98
N ASN A 15 12.62 1.75 -5.87
CA ASN A 15 13.51 0.59 -5.74
C ASN A 15 14.47 0.74 -4.56
N ILE A 16 15.07 1.91 -4.37
CA ILE A 16 15.96 2.19 -3.23
C ILE A 16 15.18 2.05 -1.92
N MET A 17 13.97 2.57 -1.88
CA MET A 17 13.09 2.49 -0.71
C MET A 17 12.69 1.04 -0.39
N ASN A 18 12.42 0.23 -1.41
CA ASN A 18 12.11 -1.18 -1.23
C ASN A 18 13.30 -1.94 -0.60
N GLN A 19 14.52 -1.69 -1.09
CA GLN A 19 15.75 -2.28 -0.52
C GLN A 19 16.05 -1.75 0.90
N GLY A 20 15.60 -0.53 1.22
CA GLY A 20 15.72 0.08 2.55
C GLY A 20 14.79 -0.51 3.63
N GLY A 21 14.03 -1.58 3.34
CA GLY A 21 13.15 -2.26 4.30
C GLY A 21 11.84 -1.49 4.59
N ILE A 22 11.47 -0.57 3.73
CA ILE A 22 10.22 0.22 3.89
C ILE A 22 9.00 -0.69 3.82
N ALA A 23 9.01 -1.69 2.92
CA ALA A 23 7.91 -2.66 2.82
C ALA A 23 7.65 -3.36 4.16
N GLU A 24 8.70 -3.83 4.85
CA GLU A 24 8.57 -4.48 6.14
C GLU A 24 8.01 -3.55 7.23
N ARG A 25 8.47 -2.30 7.26
CA ARG A 25 7.96 -1.29 8.21
C ARG A 25 6.47 -0.99 7.99
N LEU A 26 6.04 -0.88 6.74
CA LEU A 26 4.64 -0.65 6.39
C LEU A 26 3.76 -1.87 6.67
N ILE A 27 4.26 -3.09 6.43
CA ILE A 27 3.58 -4.33 6.80
C ILE A 27 3.40 -4.39 8.32
N ASN A 28 4.43 -4.04 9.10
CA ASN A 28 4.32 -4.02 10.56
C ASN A 28 3.32 -2.97 11.04
N LEU A 29 3.28 -1.79 10.42
CA LEU A 29 2.26 -0.78 10.69
C LEU A 29 0.85 -1.31 10.35
N ALA A 30 0.68 -1.95 9.19
CA ALA A 30 -0.58 -2.55 8.79
C ALA A 30 -1.04 -3.65 9.77
N LYS A 31 -0.12 -4.45 10.35
CA LYS A 31 -0.43 -5.44 11.39
C LYS A 31 -1.03 -4.81 12.64
N VAL A 32 -0.51 -3.67 13.05
CA VAL A 32 -1.02 -2.94 14.22
C VAL A 32 -2.42 -2.41 13.96
N LEU A 33 -2.70 -1.92 12.74
CA LEU A 33 -3.98 -1.34 12.35
C LEU A 33 -5.05 -2.40 12.05
N GLY A 34 -4.67 -3.45 11.29
CA GLY A 34 -5.59 -4.47 10.76
C GLY A 34 -5.71 -5.75 11.59
N GLY A 35 -4.89 -5.93 12.61
CA GLY A 35 -4.77 -7.21 13.34
C GLY A 35 -6.01 -7.66 14.12
N ARG A 36 -7.01 -6.81 14.31
CA ARG A 36 -8.23 -7.12 15.08
C ARG A 36 -9.38 -7.68 14.24
N LEU A 37 -9.25 -7.66 12.93
CA LEU A 37 -10.31 -8.11 12.03
C LEU A 37 -10.23 -9.63 11.79
N PRO A 38 -11.37 -10.32 11.58
CA PRO A 38 -11.36 -11.73 11.17
C PRO A 38 -10.53 -11.91 9.90
N GLY A 39 -9.59 -12.86 9.92
CA GLY A 39 -8.62 -12.98 8.83
C GLY A 39 -7.61 -11.83 8.82
N SER A 40 -7.08 -11.50 9.97
CA SER A 40 -6.18 -10.36 10.21
C SER A 40 -5.06 -10.23 9.18
N LEU A 41 -4.36 -11.32 8.82
CA LEU A 41 -3.28 -11.26 7.84
C LEU A 41 -3.74 -10.95 6.41
N ALA A 42 -5.00 -11.24 6.06
CA ALA A 42 -5.55 -10.84 4.78
C ALA A 42 -5.84 -9.33 4.74
N HIS A 43 -6.38 -8.77 5.81
CA HIS A 43 -6.56 -7.32 5.95
C HIS A 43 -5.22 -6.57 5.98
N VAL A 44 -4.24 -7.12 6.69
CA VAL A 44 -2.86 -6.60 6.71
C VAL A 44 -2.26 -6.57 5.31
N ASN A 45 -2.48 -7.62 4.51
CA ASN A 45 -2.02 -7.66 3.11
C ASN A 45 -2.63 -6.51 2.28
N ILE A 46 -3.95 -6.30 2.38
CA ILE A 46 -4.62 -5.20 1.66
C ILE A 46 -4.06 -3.84 2.09
N MET A 47 -3.98 -3.58 3.39
CA MET A 47 -3.46 -2.31 3.91
C MET A 47 -1.99 -2.09 3.54
N ALA A 48 -1.18 -3.15 3.60
CA ALA A 48 0.23 -3.08 3.21
C ALA A 48 0.38 -2.77 1.71
N ASN A 49 -0.45 -3.36 0.84
CA ASN A 49 -0.47 -3.04 -0.59
C ASN A 49 -0.92 -1.59 -0.85
N MET A 50 -1.92 -1.09 -0.12
CA MET A 50 -2.34 0.31 -0.22
C MET A 50 -1.20 1.26 0.17
N LEU A 51 -0.55 1.02 1.30
CA LEU A 51 0.54 1.86 1.81
C LEU A 51 1.80 1.76 0.95
N PHE A 52 2.25 0.55 0.65
CA PHE A 52 3.46 0.33 -0.14
C PHE A 52 3.27 0.73 -1.61
N GLY A 53 2.11 0.40 -2.18
CA GLY A 53 1.78 0.76 -3.56
C GLY A 53 1.73 2.27 -3.76
N ALA A 54 1.19 3.01 -2.79
CA ALA A 54 1.19 4.47 -2.82
C ALA A 54 2.62 5.05 -2.84
N ILE A 55 3.57 4.41 -2.16
CA ILE A 55 4.97 4.87 -2.14
C ILE A 55 5.73 4.42 -3.39
N SER A 56 5.58 3.14 -3.79
CA SER A 56 6.30 2.57 -4.93
C SER A 56 5.74 2.99 -6.29
N GLY A 57 4.46 3.36 -6.33
CA GLY A 57 3.74 3.69 -7.57
C GLY A 57 3.63 2.51 -8.55
N SER A 58 3.86 1.28 -8.09
CA SER A 58 3.90 0.07 -8.93
C SER A 58 3.15 -1.09 -8.28
N ALA A 59 2.07 -1.56 -8.93
CA ALA A 59 1.33 -2.74 -8.47
C ALA A 59 2.18 -4.01 -8.47
N VAL A 60 3.04 -4.17 -9.47
CA VAL A 60 3.92 -5.34 -9.59
C VAL A 60 4.94 -5.36 -8.44
N ALA A 61 5.56 -4.22 -8.15
CA ALA A 61 6.49 -4.10 -7.03
C ALA A 61 5.78 -4.35 -5.69
N SER A 62 4.56 -3.84 -5.52
CA SER A 62 3.73 -4.08 -4.34
C SER A 62 3.38 -5.55 -4.19
N ALA A 63 2.91 -6.20 -5.27
CA ALA A 63 2.58 -7.62 -5.27
C ALA A 63 3.77 -8.48 -4.85
N ALA A 64 4.95 -8.19 -5.38
CA ALA A 64 6.18 -8.94 -5.08
C ALA A 64 6.65 -8.71 -3.63
N ALA A 65 6.75 -7.46 -3.19
CA ALA A 65 7.26 -7.11 -1.88
C ALA A 65 6.32 -7.55 -0.74
N VAL A 66 5.05 -7.18 -0.84
CA VAL A 66 4.04 -7.53 0.18
C VAL A 66 3.70 -9.01 0.11
N GLY A 67 3.46 -9.55 -1.10
CA GLY A 67 3.14 -10.96 -1.28
C GLY A 67 4.27 -11.88 -0.83
N GLY A 68 5.53 -11.54 -1.15
CA GLY A 68 6.70 -12.29 -0.72
C GLY A 68 6.83 -12.39 0.81
N THR A 69 6.46 -11.34 1.52
CA THR A 69 6.48 -11.31 2.99
C THR A 69 5.24 -11.93 3.60
N MET A 70 4.06 -11.68 3.04
CA MET A 70 2.79 -12.10 3.64
C MET A 70 2.43 -13.56 3.35
N ALA A 71 2.76 -14.07 2.16
CA ALA A 71 2.39 -15.43 1.77
C ALA A 71 2.94 -16.52 2.71
N PRO A 72 4.23 -16.49 3.13
CA PRO A 72 4.75 -17.46 4.11
C PRO A 72 4.03 -17.36 5.46
N MET A 73 3.69 -16.14 5.90
CA MET A 73 3.00 -15.91 7.17
C MET A 73 1.57 -16.44 7.12
N GLN A 74 0.83 -16.13 6.05
CA GLN A 74 -0.53 -16.61 5.83
C GLN A 74 -0.57 -18.14 5.75
N LYS A 75 0.38 -18.75 5.03
CA LYS A 75 0.51 -20.21 4.94
C LYS A 75 0.73 -20.83 6.33
N LYS A 76 1.58 -20.22 7.16
CA LYS A 76 1.88 -20.69 8.52
C LYS A 76 0.66 -20.62 9.45
N GLU A 77 -0.23 -19.65 9.23
CA GLU A 77 -1.49 -19.50 9.97
C GLU A 77 -2.67 -20.27 9.34
N GLY A 78 -2.43 -21.13 8.35
CA GLY A 78 -3.44 -22.01 7.77
C GLY A 78 -4.34 -21.36 6.73
N TYR A 79 -3.93 -20.23 6.15
CA TYR A 79 -4.67 -19.64 5.04
C TYR A 79 -4.52 -20.47 3.76
N ASP A 80 -5.62 -20.59 3.01
CA ASP A 80 -5.60 -21.17 1.67
C ASP A 80 -4.69 -20.35 0.74
N PRO A 81 -3.69 -20.97 0.08
CA PRO A 81 -2.77 -20.26 -0.82
C PRO A 81 -3.47 -19.52 -1.96
N ALA A 82 -4.55 -20.10 -2.52
CA ALA A 82 -5.32 -19.46 -3.59
C ALA A 82 -6.03 -18.19 -3.09
N PHE A 83 -6.58 -18.23 -1.87
CA PHE A 83 -7.18 -17.06 -1.23
C PHE A 83 -6.14 -15.98 -0.94
N SER A 84 -4.97 -16.37 -0.41
CA SER A 84 -3.86 -15.46 -0.13
C SER A 84 -3.38 -14.75 -1.40
N ALA A 85 -3.20 -15.50 -2.49
CA ALA A 85 -2.78 -14.96 -3.78
C ALA A 85 -3.86 -14.01 -4.36
N ALA A 86 -5.14 -14.41 -4.28
CA ALA A 86 -6.25 -13.59 -4.76
C ALA A 86 -6.32 -12.25 -4.02
N VAL A 87 -6.21 -12.25 -2.68
CA VAL A 87 -6.19 -11.03 -1.86
C VAL A 87 -5.01 -10.13 -2.23
N ASN A 88 -3.82 -10.72 -2.38
CA ASN A 88 -2.62 -9.95 -2.74
C ASN A 88 -2.77 -9.28 -4.11
N ILE A 89 -3.14 -10.04 -5.13
CA ILE A 89 -3.26 -9.54 -6.52
C ILE A 89 -4.39 -8.51 -6.64
N SER A 90 -5.53 -8.75 -5.99
CA SER A 90 -6.67 -7.83 -6.05
C SER A 90 -6.42 -6.51 -5.34
N SER A 91 -5.56 -6.49 -4.31
CA SER A 91 -5.27 -5.29 -3.53
C SER A 91 -4.14 -4.42 -4.10
N CYS A 92 -3.24 -4.98 -4.90
CA CYS A 92 -2.13 -4.21 -5.48
C CYS A 92 -2.56 -2.97 -6.30
N PRO A 93 -3.63 -3.04 -7.14
CA PRO A 93 -4.05 -1.88 -7.92
C PRO A 93 -4.55 -0.70 -7.07
N SER A 94 -5.03 -0.94 -5.83
CA SER A 94 -5.45 0.15 -4.95
C SER A 94 -4.29 1.11 -4.62
N GLY A 95 -3.07 0.58 -4.51
CA GLY A 95 -1.87 1.36 -4.29
C GLY A 95 -1.47 2.23 -5.50
N LEU A 96 -1.86 1.85 -6.72
CA LEU A 96 -1.64 2.71 -7.91
C LEU A 96 -2.56 3.93 -7.96
N LEU A 97 -3.75 3.82 -7.35
CA LEU A 97 -4.71 4.91 -7.31
C LEU A 97 -4.39 5.91 -6.20
N ILE A 98 -3.81 5.43 -5.09
CA ILE A 98 -3.44 6.28 -3.94
C ILE A 98 -2.12 6.99 -4.27
N PRO A 99 -2.08 8.34 -4.27
CA PRO A 99 -0.87 9.09 -4.56
C PRO A 99 0.21 8.96 -3.47
N PRO A 100 1.48 9.19 -3.88
CA PRO A 100 2.00 9.51 -5.21
C PRO A 100 2.05 8.29 -6.13
N SER A 101 1.53 8.41 -7.36
CA SER A 101 1.41 7.30 -8.30
C SER A 101 2.10 7.60 -9.63
N ASN A 102 3.04 6.74 -10.03
CA ASN A 102 3.70 6.82 -11.33
C ASN A 102 2.70 6.72 -12.50
N THR A 103 1.65 5.92 -12.33
CA THR A 103 0.60 5.74 -13.35
C THR A 103 -0.16 7.03 -13.61
N LEU A 104 -0.48 7.80 -12.56
CA LEU A 104 -1.17 9.07 -12.69
C LEU A 104 -0.27 10.15 -13.32
N ILE A 105 1.05 10.11 -13.07
CA ILE A 105 2.02 10.99 -13.73
C ILE A 105 2.08 10.68 -15.22
N VAL A 106 2.19 9.41 -15.61
CA VAL A 106 2.17 8.98 -17.01
C VAL A 106 0.86 9.40 -17.68
N PHE A 107 -0.27 9.21 -17.01
CA PHE A 107 -1.57 9.62 -17.52
C PHE A 107 -1.63 11.12 -17.78
N SER A 108 -1.12 11.96 -16.87
CA SER A 108 -1.04 13.42 -17.06
C SER A 108 -0.32 13.78 -18.37
N LEU A 109 0.78 13.08 -18.67
CA LEU A 109 1.57 13.32 -19.88
C LEU A 109 0.83 12.92 -21.15
N VAL A 110 0.19 11.75 -21.14
CA VAL A 110 -0.50 11.20 -22.33
C VAL A 110 -1.82 11.93 -22.60
N SER A 111 -2.49 12.42 -21.56
CA SER A 111 -3.77 13.15 -21.67
C SER A 111 -3.63 14.61 -22.14
N GLY A 112 -2.42 15.05 -22.49
CA GLY A 112 -2.20 16.41 -22.98
C GLY A 112 -1.94 17.46 -21.89
N GLY A 113 -1.48 17.03 -20.69
CA GLY A 113 -1.05 17.95 -19.65
C GLY A 113 -2.09 18.19 -18.54
N THR A 114 -2.94 17.21 -18.26
CA THR A 114 -3.84 17.26 -17.11
C THR A 114 -3.03 17.47 -15.82
N SER A 115 -3.49 18.33 -14.92
CA SER A 115 -2.81 18.68 -13.68
C SER A 115 -2.54 17.42 -12.84
N ILE A 116 -1.27 17.16 -12.51
CA ILE A 116 -0.84 16.05 -11.67
C ILE A 116 -1.45 16.16 -10.26
N ALA A 117 -1.49 17.38 -9.71
CA ALA A 117 -2.11 17.63 -8.41
C ALA A 117 -3.60 17.28 -8.40
N ALA A 118 -4.34 17.65 -9.45
CA ALA A 118 -5.75 17.31 -9.59
C ALA A 118 -5.97 15.80 -9.72
N LEU A 119 -5.14 15.10 -10.50
CA LEU A 119 -5.18 13.64 -10.62
C LEU A 119 -4.88 12.95 -9.30
N PHE A 120 -3.93 13.44 -8.55
CA PHE A 120 -3.57 12.89 -7.24
C PHE A 120 -4.73 13.05 -6.25
N LEU A 121 -5.33 14.24 -6.16
CA LEU A 121 -6.51 14.45 -5.32
C LEU A 121 -7.69 13.56 -5.72
N ALA A 122 -7.93 13.40 -7.02
CA ALA A 122 -8.98 12.54 -7.53
C ALA A 122 -8.73 11.05 -7.26
N GLY A 123 -7.47 10.60 -7.19
CA GLY A 123 -7.08 9.21 -6.97
C GLY A 123 -7.34 8.69 -5.56
N TYR A 124 -7.39 9.57 -4.54
CA TYR A 124 -7.61 9.14 -3.16
C TYR A 124 -8.95 8.43 -2.94
N ILE A 125 -10.04 9.00 -3.46
CA ILE A 125 -11.38 8.45 -3.24
C ILE A 125 -11.51 7.06 -3.84
N PRO A 126 -11.23 6.81 -5.14
CA PRO A 126 -11.34 5.47 -5.71
C PRO A 126 -10.34 4.48 -5.12
N GLY A 127 -9.12 4.92 -4.79
CA GLY A 127 -8.12 4.07 -4.15
C GLY A 127 -8.55 3.57 -2.77
N LEU A 128 -9.08 4.46 -1.94
CA LEU A 128 -9.61 4.12 -0.62
C LEU A 128 -10.87 3.26 -0.74
N LEU A 129 -11.81 3.59 -1.63
CA LEU A 129 -13.01 2.79 -1.85
C LEU A 129 -12.68 1.37 -2.31
N MET A 130 -11.70 1.21 -3.20
CA MET A 130 -11.22 -0.09 -3.64
C MET A 130 -10.64 -0.90 -2.47
N GLY A 131 -9.75 -0.30 -1.70
CA GLY A 131 -9.17 -0.96 -0.53
C GLY A 131 -10.20 -1.35 0.51
N LEU A 132 -11.11 -0.44 0.86
CA LEU A 132 -12.17 -0.70 1.84
C LEU A 132 -13.16 -1.77 1.36
N SER A 133 -13.57 -1.74 0.10
CA SER A 133 -14.47 -2.78 -0.46
C SER A 133 -13.81 -4.15 -0.43
N LEU A 134 -12.52 -4.24 -0.78
CA LEU A 134 -11.75 -5.48 -0.65
C LEU A 134 -11.65 -5.95 0.80
N MET A 135 -11.46 -5.04 1.76
CA MET A 135 -11.44 -5.41 3.17
C MET A 135 -12.79 -5.96 3.63
N VAL A 136 -13.91 -5.40 3.18
CA VAL A 136 -15.25 -5.91 3.50
C VAL A 136 -15.44 -7.32 2.95
N VAL A 137 -15.18 -7.52 1.65
CA VAL A 137 -15.32 -8.84 1.00
C VAL A 137 -14.40 -9.88 1.65
N THR A 138 -13.13 -9.51 1.87
CA THR A 138 -12.13 -10.36 2.52
C THR A 138 -12.57 -10.73 3.95
N GLY A 139 -13.11 -9.77 4.71
CA GLY A 139 -13.61 -10.01 6.06
C GLY A 139 -14.78 -10.99 6.09
N ILE A 140 -15.72 -10.88 5.15
CA ILE A 140 -16.85 -11.81 5.03
C ILE A 140 -16.35 -13.23 4.73
N ILE A 141 -15.43 -13.38 3.76
CA ILE A 141 -14.86 -14.69 3.40
C ILE A 141 -14.04 -15.25 4.55
N ALA A 142 -13.19 -14.43 5.18
CA ALA A 142 -12.34 -14.84 6.30
C ALA A 142 -13.17 -15.31 7.50
N LYS A 143 -14.26 -14.61 7.82
CA LYS A 143 -15.18 -15.01 8.89
C LYS A 143 -15.85 -16.34 8.57
N ARG A 144 -16.30 -16.55 7.32
CA ARG A 144 -16.92 -17.82 6.89
C ARG A 144 -15.95 -18.99 6.91
N ARG A 145 -14.68 -18.76 6.60
CA ARG A 145 -13.62 -19.78 6.61
C ARG A 145 -12.96 -19.98 7.97
N GLY A 146 -13.31 -19.18 8.98
CA GLY A 146 -12.77 -19.29 10.35
C GLY A 146 -11.30 -18.92 10.46
N TYR A 147 -10.80 -18.00 9.62
CA TYR A 147 -9.40 -17.58 9.70
C TYR A 147 -9.09 -16.83 10.99
N PRO A 148 -7.88 -17.00 11.53
CA PRO A 148 -7.51 -16.48 12.83
C PRO A 148 -7.51 -14.95 12.90
N VAL A 149 -7.68 -14.44 14.13
CA VAL A 149 -7.52 -13.02 14.47
C VAL A 149 -6.21 -12.87 15.22
N SER A 150 -5.39 -11.91 14.84
CA SER A 150 -4.11 -11.68 15.52
C SER A 150 -4.34 -11.13 16.95
N PRO A 151 -3.42 -11.42 17.88
CA PRO A 151 -3.50 -10.89 19.22
C PRO A 151 -3.44 -9.37 19.23
N LYS A 152 -4.01 -8.75 20.27
CA LYS A 152 -4.00 -7.30 20.43
C LYS A 152 -2.56 -6.80 20.57
N PRO A 153 -2.13 -5.82 19.72
CA PRO A 153 -0.82 -5.24 19.90
C PRO A 153 -0.75 -4.45 21.21
N SER A 154 0.38 -4.52 21.88
CA SER A 154 0.68 -3.68 23.05
C SER A 154 0.82 -2.22 22.64
N CYS A 155 0.50 -1.28 23.56
CA CYS A 155 0.72 0.16 23.32
C CYS A 155 2.18 0.45 22.96
N ALA A 156 3.13 -0.25 23.56
CA ALA A 156 4.55 -0.12 23.23
C ALA A 156 4.86 -0.58 21.80
N GLN A 157 4.24 -1.67 21.33
CA GLN A 157 4.38 -2.14 19.96
C GLN A 157 3.77 -1.15 18.94
N ILE A 158 2.61 -0.57 19.28
CA ILE A 158 1.97 0.46 18.45
C ILE A 158 2.91 1.64 18.28
N TRP A 159 3.46 2.14 19.39
CA TRP A 159 4.38 3.29 19.39
C TRP A 159 5.67 3.00 18.59
N ASP A 160 6.35 1.90 18.91
CA ASP A 160 7.60 1.51 18.24
C ASP A 160 7.40 1.33 16.73
N THR A 161 6.32 0.66 16.33
CA THR A 161 6.01 0.42 14.91
C THR A 161 5.67 1.71 14.18
N THR A 162 4.90 2.61 14.82
CA THR A 162 4.54 3.90 14.23
C THR A 162 5.77 4.79 14.06
N VAL A 163 6.64 4.85 15.07
CA VAL A 163 7.90 5.62 14.99
C VAL A 163 8.81 5.08 13.88
N LYS A 164 8.93 3.77 13.73
CA LYS A 164 9.72 3.14 12.66
C LYS A 164 9.14 3.36 11.26
N ALA A 165 7.82 3.48 11.14
CA ALA A 165 7.16 3.77 9.87
C ALA A 165 7.13 5.27 9.54
N LEU A 166 7.36 6.14 10.53
CA LEU A 166 7.26 7.60 10.40
C LEU A 166 8.11 8.18 9.25
N PRO A 167 9.39 7.78 9.04
CA PRO A 167 10.17 8.27 7.92
C PRO A 167 9.55 7.98 6.56
N SER A 168 8.92 6.80 6.42
CA SER A 168 8.24 6.39 5.18
C SER A 168 6.96 7.20 4.94
N LEU A 169 6.19 7.46 6.00
CA LEU A 169 4.98 8.28 5.92
C LEU A 169 5.30 9.76 5.69
N LEU A 170 6.34 10.28 6.34
CA LEU A 170 6.80 11.66 6.14
C LEU A 170 7.23 11.92 4.71
N LEU A 171 7.84 10.95 4.06
CA LEU A 171 8.23 11.06 2.66
C LEU A 171 7.01 11.25 1.75
N VAL A 172 5.94 10.49 1.98
CA VAL A 172 4.67 10.67 1.24
C VAL A 172 4.08 12.06 1.49
N ILE A 173 4.04 12.49 2.76
CA ILE A 173 3.51 13.81 3.15
C ILE A 173 4.35 14.92 2.50
N LEU A 174 5.67 14.79 2.46
CA LEU A 174 6.57 15.77 1.86
C LEU A 174 6.34 15.87 0.35
N ILE A 175 6.28 14.73 -0.37
CA ILE A 175 6.05 14.71 -1.81
C ILE A 175 4.67 15.30 -2.12
N MET A 176 3.63 14.81 -1.45
CA MET A 176 2.26 15.28 -1.68
C MET A 176 2.07 16.74 -1.28
N GLY A 177 2.65 17.15 -0.15
CA GLY A 177 2.62 18.53 0.31
C GLY A 177 3.32 19.48 -0.65
N GLY A 178 4.45 19.05 -1.23
CA GLY A 178 5.19 19.82 -2.23
C GLY A 178 4.41 19.99 -3.54
N ILE A 179 3.81 18.91 -4.04
CA ILE A 179 3.03 18.93 -5.30
C ILE A 179 1.72 19.72 -5.13
N ILE A 180 0.97 19.47 -4.05
CA ILE A 180 -0.32 20.17 -3.80
C ILE A 180 -0.08 21.63 -3.42
N GLY A 181 1.00 21.91 -2.68
CA GLY A 181 1.42 23.26 -2.29
C GLY A 181 2.05 24.08 -3.41
N GLY A 182 2.26 23.48 -4.60
CA GLY A 182 2.84 24.18 -5.75
C GLY A 182 4.32 24.57 -5.56
N ILE A 183 5.05 23.81 -4.72
CA ILE A 183 6.49 24.02 -4.50
C ILE A 183 7.31 23.35 -5.60
N PHE A 184 6.77 22.28 -6.22
CA PHE A 184 7.37 21.54 -7.33
C PHE A 184 6.48 21.59 -8.56
#